data_df9d59592b59731f004f0f9204ebe696
#
_entry.id   df9d59592b59731f004f0f9204ebe696
#
_cell.length_a   1.000
_cell.length_b   1.000
_cell.length_c   1.000
_cell.angle_alpha   90.00
_cell.angle_beta   90.00
_cell.angle_gamma   90.00
#
_symmetry.space_group_name_H-M   'P 1'
#
loop_
_entity.id
_entity.type
_entity.pdbx_description
1 polymer ?
#
loop_
_entity_poly.entity_id
_entity_poly.type
_entity_poly.pdbx_seq_one_letter_code
_entity_poly.pdbx_strand_id
1 'polypeptide(L)'
;AMRAPALGAEVVGVRRSVRPGAPCPDYCLRVVPQSELDAELPQADLVALSLPGTPETLHMFDAARLARCKQGAILLNVGRGSTVDCLALADAVHSGHLFGAALDVTDPEPLPSDHPLWSEPNVIITPHISGRFSLAKTLDNIVEIFIHNLKLYAAGQPVDNQVSRTTHYVSGGSGGQRLVCGMP
;
A
#
# COMPACT_ATOMS: atom_id res chain seq x y z
N ALA A 1 5.31 7.91 3.92
CA ALA A 1 5.96 8.79 2.95
C ALA A 1 6.36 10.14 3.55
N MET A 2 5.44 10.92 4.17
CA MET A 2 5.71 12.28 4.68
C MET A 2 6.92 12.42 5.63
N ARG A 3 7.30 11.39 6.35
CA ARG A 3 8.43 11.42 7.30
C ARG A 3 9.75 10.90 6.72
N ALA A 4 9.70 10.23 5.58
CA ALA A 4 10.87 9.63 4.97
C ALA A 4 11.95 10.67 4.56
N PRO A 5 11.60 11.84 3.98
CA PRO A 5 12.61 12.87 3.68
C PRO A 5 13.35 13.38 4.91
N ALA A 6 12.71 13.44 6.08
CA ALA A 6 13.37 13.83 7.32
C ALA A 6 14.44 12.82 7.77
N LEU A 7 14.40 11.61 7.23
CA LEU A 7 15.40 10.54 7.43
C LEU A 7 16.40 10.45 6.26
N GLY A 8 16.38 11.42 5.34
CA GLY A 8 17.27 11.46 4.19
C GLY A 8 16.84 10.60 3.00
N ALA A 9 15.61 10.07 2.99
CA ALA A 9 15.11 9.25 1.89
C ALA A 9 14.41 10.11 0.82
N GLU A 10 14.68 9.85 -0.44
CA GLU A 10 13.90 10.35 -1.56
C GLU A 10 12.67 9.49 -1.79
N VAL A 11 11.51 10.12 -1.99
CA VAL A 11 10.23 9.42 -2.15
C VAL A 11 9.70 9.62 -3.56
N VAL A 12 9.48 8.53 -4.27
CA VAL A 12 8.70 8.49 -5.52
C VAL A 12 7.34 7.89 -5.23
N GLY A 13 6.28 8.65 -5.48
CA GLY A 13 4.92 8.17 -5.34
C GLY A 13 4.42 7.52 -6.62
N VAL A 14 3.86 6.30 -6.53
CA VAL A 14 3.19 5.67 -7.66
C VAL A 14 1.68 5.67 -7.40
N ARG A 15 0.90 6.12 -8.37
CA ARG A 15 -0.57 6.14 -8.32
C ARG A 15 -1.16 5.44 -9.55
N ARG A 16 -2.37 4.89 -9.40
CA ARG A 16 -3.12 4.29 -10.52
C ARG A 16 -3.19 5.25 -11.73
N SER A 17 -3.45 6.52 -11.46
CA SER A 17 -3.44 7.57 -12.48
C SER A 17 -2.92 8.88 -11.90
N VAL A 18 -2.22 9.65 -12.72
CA VAL A 18 -1.75 11.00 -12.41
C VAL A 18 -2.44 11.96 -13.37
N ARG A 19 -3.15 12.96 -12.83
CA ARG A 19 -3.75 14.01 -13.68
C ARG A 19 -2.65 14.96 -14.14
N PRO A 20 -2.64 15.38 -15.41
CA PRO A 20 -1.73 16.43 -15.87
C PRO A 20 -1.87 17.69 -14.98
N GLY A 21 -0.75 18.23 -14.53
CA GLY A 21 -0.73 19.41 -13.66
C GLY A 21 -1.13 19.15 -12.20
N ALA A 22 -1.35 17.90 -11.79
CA ALA A 22 -1.60 17.59 -10.37
C ALA A 22 -0.35 17.97 -9.54
N PRO A 23 -0.52 18.67 -8.39
CA PRO A 23 0.61 19.04 -7.56
C PRO A 23 1.29 17.80 -7.00
N CYS A 24 2.61 17.78 -7.08
CA CYS A 24 3.42 16.81 -6.35
C CYS A 24 3.42 17.19 -4.87
N PRO A 25 3.15 16.25 -3.94
CA PRO A 25 3.29 16.53 -2.51
C PRO A 25 4.74 16.92 -2.16
N ASP A 26 4.93 17.87 -1.27
CA ASP A 26 6.25 18.39 -0.85
C ASP A 26 7.21 17.31 -0.32
N TYR A 27 6.66 16.18 0.14
CA TYR A 27 7.44 15.03 0.61
C TYR A 27 7.79 14.02 -0.50
N CYS A 28 7.37 14.23 -1.73
CA CYS A 28 7.70 13.40 -2.88
C CYS A 28 8.61 14.16 -3.84
N LEU A 29 9.63 13.49 -4.35
CA LEU A 29 10.45 14.00 -5.45
C LEU A 29 9.60 14.13 -6.72
N ARG A 30 8.79 13.10 -6.99
CA ARG A 30 7.80 13.05 -8.08
C ARG A 30 6.70 12.05 -7.80
N VAL A 31 5.61 12.16 -8.55
CA VAL A 31 4.52 11.18 -8.58
C VAL A 31 4.33 10.71 -10.01
N VAL A 32 4.38 9.40 -10.21
CA VAL A 32 4.26 8.77 -11.53
C VAL A 32 3.00 7.89 -11.61
N PRO A 33 2.43 7.68 -12.79
CA PRO A 33 1.34 6.73 -12.98
C PRO A 33 1.84 5.29 -12.85
N GLN A 34 0.92 4.36 -12.57
CA GLN A 34 1.24 2.93 -12.42
C GLN A 34 1.89 2.33 -13.69
N SER A 35 1.62 2.88 -14.87
CA SER A 35 2.24 2.47 -16.12
C SER A 35 3.77 2.67 -16.15
N GLU A 36 4.29 3.54 -15.29
CA GLU A 36 5.72 3.83 -15.15
C GLU A 36 6.38 3.08 -13.98
N LEU A 37 5.61 2.27 -13.21
CA LEU A 37 6.12 1.53 -12.06
C LEU A 37 7.39 0.74 -12.39
N ASP A 38 7.37 0.01 -13.50
CA ASP A 38 8.47 -0.88 -13.89
C ASP A 38 9.77 -0.13 -14.23
N ALA A 39 9.69 1.17 -14.54
CA ALA A 39 10.87 2.02 -14.73
C ALA A 39 11.45 2.55 -13.40
N GLU A 40 10.64 2.62 -12.36
CA GLU A 40 11.07 3.10 -11.03
C GLU A 40 11.70 1.99 -10.18
N LEU A 41 11.25 0.74 -10.35
CA LEU A 41 11.69 -0.39 -9.52
C LEU A 41 13.23 -0.61 -9.49
N PRO A 42 13.98 -0.48 -10.60
CA PRO A 42 15.43 -0.68 -10.59
C PRO A 42 16.21 0.35 -9.77
N GLN A 43 15.58 1.47 -9.39
CA GLN A 43 16.21 2.56 -8.66
C GLN A 43 15.79 2.59 -7.17
N ALA A 44 14.77 1.84 -6.80
CA ALA A 44 14.18 1.89 -5.46
C ALA A 44 14.91 0.95 -4.49
N ASP A 45 15.49 1.50 -3.43
CA ASP A 45 16.07 0.73 -2.32
C ASP A 45 14.98 0.10 -1.44
N LEU A 46 13.81 0.74 -1.36
CA LEU A 46 12.64 0.29 -0.62
C LEU A 46 11.38 0.42 -1.48
N VAL A 47 10.67 -0.67 -1.66
CA VAL A 47 9.36 -0.70 -2.33
C VAL A 47 8.28 -0.90 -1.27
N ALA A 48 7.46 0.13 -1.03
CA ALA A 48 6.40 0.09 -0.03
C ALA A 48 5.01 0.02 -0.69
N LEU A 49 4.26 -1.03 -0.38
CA LEU A 49 2.94 -1.31 -0.91
C LEU A 49 1.87 -0.99 0.14
N SER A 50 0.91 -0.14 -0.24
CA SER A 50 -0.32 0.12 0.53
C SER A 50 -1.53 0.14 -0.39
N LEU A 51 -1.60 -0.83 -1.29
CA LEU A 51 -2.61 -0.94 -2.33
C LEU A 51 -3.87 -1.64 -1.82
N PRO A 52 -5.06 -1.29 -2.33
CA PRO A 52 -6.26 -2.08 -2.12
C PRO A 52 -6.16 -3.40 -2.88
N GLY A 53 -6.89 -4.43 -2.43
CA GLY A 53 -7.07 -5.68 -3.17
C GLY A 53 -8.13 -5.49 -4.25
N THR A 54 -7.71 -5.48 -5.50
CA THR A 54 -8.58 -5.40 -6.68
C THR A 54 -8.08 -6.38 -7.74
N PRO A 55 -8.90 -6.71 -8.76
CA PRO A 55 -8.42 -7.56 -9.85
C PRO A 55 -7.14 -7.02 -10.52
N GLU A 56 -6.98 -5.70 -10.62
CA GLU A 56 -5.81 -5.07 -11.24
C GLU A 56 -4.57 -5.11 -10.37
N THR A 57 -4.73 -5.32 -9.06
CA THR A 57 -3.60 -5.40 -8.11
C THR A 57 -3.28 -6.83 -7.69
N LEU A 58 -4.06 -7.81 -8.13
CA LEU A 58 -3.81 -9.23 -7.87
C LEU A 58 -2.47 -9.63 -8.47
N HIS A 59 -1.59 -10.18 -7.62
CA HIS A 59 -0.22 -10.57 -7.97
C HIS A 59 0.51 -9.50 -8.80
N MET A 60 0.25 -8.22 -8.50
CA MET A 60 0.93 -7.11 -9.17
C MET A 60 2.46 -7.23 -9.03
N PHE A 61 2.93 -7.79 -7.93
CA PHE A 61 4.32 -8.16 -7.69
C PHE A 61 4.50 -9.69 -7.82
N ASP A 62 4.49 -10.15 -9.05
CA ASP A 62 4.87 -11.51 -9.46
C ASP A 62 6.39 -11.66 -9.59
N ALA A 63 6.85 -12.86 -9.95
CA ALA A 63 8.27 -13.16 -10.14
C ALA A 63 8.95 -12.21 -11.14
N ALA A 64 8.26 -11.88 -12.24
CA ALA A 64 8.82 -11.01 -13.28
C ALA A 64 9.02 -9.58 -12.79
N ARG A 65 8.08 -9.06 -11.99
CA ARG A 65 8.19 -7.71 -11.43
C ARG A 65 9.14 -7.65 -10.24
N LEU A 66 9.17 -8.68 -9.39
CA LEU A 66 10.17 -8.80 -8.32
C LEU A 66 11.59 -8.82 -8.88
N ALA A 67 11.82 -9.50 -10.00
CA ALA A 67 13.12 -9.51 -10.68
C ALA A 67 13.54 -8.16 -11.26
N ARG A 68 12.61 -7.20 -11.44
CA ARG A 68 12.92 -5.83 -11.87
C ARG A 68 13.34 -4.92 -10.73
N CYS A 69 13.08 -5.30 -9.49
CA CYS A 69 13.51 -4.52 -8.33
C CYS A 69 15.04 -4.42 -8.32
N LYS A 70 15.52 -3.33 -7.74
CA LYS A 70 16.96 -3.15 -7.52
C LYS A 70 17.53 -4.32 -6.73
N GLN A 71 18.71 -4.81 -7.14
CA GLN A 71 19.46 -5.79 -6.36
C GLN A 71 19.66 -5.30 -4.93
N GLY A 72 19.26 -6.09 -3.94
CA GLY A 72 19.35 -5.74 -2.53
C GLY A 72 18.22 -4.84 -2.02
N ALA A 73 17.18 -4.58 -2.81
CA ALA A 73 16.01 -3.83 -2.37
C ALA A 73 15.24 -4.58 -1.28
N ILE A 74 14.47 -3.81 -0.48
CA ILE A 74 13.55 -4.33 0.54
C ILE A 74 12.12 -4.12 0.06
N LEU A 75 11.25 -5.13 0.23
CA LEU A 75 9.82 -4.99 -0.04
C LEU A 75 9.04 -4.90 1.26
N LEU A 76 8.18 -3.89 1.37
CA LEU A 76 7.25 -3.70 2.49
C LEU A 76 5.81 -3.80 1.97
N ASN A 77 4.98 -4.68 2.55
CA ASN A 77 3.56 -4.74 2.23
C ASN A 77 2.69 -4.56 3.48
N VAL A 78 1.97 -3.45 3.52
CA VAL A 78 0.96 -3.11 4.54
C VAL A 78 -0.44 -2.88 3.91
N GLY A 79 -0.61 -3.28 2.66
CA GLY A 79 -1.85 -3.13 1.90
C GLY A 79 -2.74 -4.37 1.95
N ARG A 80 -2.59 -5.24 0.95
CA ARG A 80 -3.27 -6.54 0.85
C ARG A 80 -2.29 -7.60 0.40
N GLY A 81 -2.37 -8.80 1.01
CA GLY A 81 -1.50 -9.94 0.71
C GLY A 81 -1.53 -10.31 -0.77
N SER A 82 -2.72 -10.35 -1.34
CA SER A 82 -2.94 -10.71 -2.75
C SER A 82 -2.22 -9.82 -3.78
N THR A 83 -1.60 -8.71 -3.37
CA THR A 83 -0.79 -7.88 -4.28
C THR A 83 0.58 -8.48 -4.58
N VAL A 84 1.05 -9.41 -3.77
CA VAL A 84 2.37 -10.04 -3.90
C VAL A 84 2.19 -11.55 -4.02
N ASP A 85 2.84 -12.16 -4.99
CA ASP A 85 3.03 -13.60 -5.01
C ASP A 85 4.06 -13.98 -3.94
N CYS A 86 3.57 -14.58 -2.86
CA CYS A 86 4.41 -14.91 -1.70
C CYS A 86 5.47 -15.99 -2.00
N LEU A 87 5.21 -16.92 -2.94
CA LEU A 87 6.22 -17.90 -3.35
C LEU A 87 7.32 -17.24 -4.18
N ALA A 88 6.96 -16.41 -5.14
CA ALA A 88 7.92 -15.64 -5.92
C ALA A 88 8.76 -14.69 -5.05
N LEU A 89 8.16 -14.11 -4.02
CA LEU A 89 8.88 -13.29 -3.05
C LEU A 89 9.88 -14.11 -2.24
N ALA A 90 9.50 -15.32 -1.79
CA ALA A 90 10.41 -16.21 -1.09
C ALA A 90 11.63 -16.55 -1.95
N ASP A 91 11.42 -16.90 -3.23
CA ASP A 91 12.51 -17.19 -4.17
C ASP A 91 13.42 -15.97 -4.39
N ALA A 92 12.84 -14.77 -4.52
CA ALA A 92 13.60 -13.53 -4.70
C ALA A 92 14.46 -13.17 -3.48
N VAL A 93 13.99 -13.44 -2.27
CA VAL A 93 14.77 -13.25 -1.03
C VAL A 93 15.81 -14.36 -0.88
N HIS A 94 15.42 -15.63 -1.08
CA HIS A 94 16.31 -16.78 -0.97
C HIS A 94 17.51 -16.69 -1.91
N SER A 95 17.29 -16.25 -3.15
CA SER A 95 18.37 -16.02 -4.12
C SER A 95 19.27 -14.83 -3.80
N GLY A 96 18.89 -13.99 -2.83
CA GLY A 96 19.57 -12.75 -2.49
C GLY A 96 19.36 -11.63 -3.51
N HIS A 97 18.41 -11.77 -4.45
CA HIS A 97 18.02 -10.67 -5.33
C HIS A 97 17.39 -9.52 -4.53
N LEU A 98 16.41 -9.85 -3.66
CA LEU A 98 15.95 -8.92 -2.64
C LEU A 98 16.72 -9.16 -1.34
N PHE A 99 17.04 -8.08 -0.62
CA PHE A 99 17.65 -8.19 0.70
C PHE A 99 16.70 -8.83 1.71
N GLY A 100 15.41 -8.50 1.64
CA GLY A 100 14.39 -9.01 2.55
C GLY A 100 13.04 -8.39 2.33
N ALA A 101 12.10 -8.73 3.21
CA ALA A 101 10.74 -8.19 3.16
C ALA A 101 10.15 -7.96 4.56
N ALA A 102 9.21 -7.01 4.66
CA ALA A 102 8.36 -6.84 5.83
C ALA A 102 6.89 -6.89 5.41
N LEU A 103 6.16 -7.90 5.90
CA LEU A 103 4.81 -8.23 5.48
C LEU A 103 3.85 -8.15 6.67
N ASP A 104 2.91 -7.23 6.64
CA ASP A 104 1.80 -7.25 7.60
C ASP A 104 0.60 -8.04 7.06
N VAL A 105 0.64 -8.37 5.77
CA VAL A 105 -0.40 -9.09 5.04
C VAL A 105 0.24 -10.12 4.10
N THR A 106 -0.40 -11.29 3.95
CA THR A 106 0.05 -12.40 3.09
C THR A 106 -1.10 -12.96 2.26
N ASP A 107 -0.78 -13.80 1.28
CA ASP A 107 -1.77 -14.56 0.53
C ASP A 107 -1.23 -15.99 0.33
N PRO A 108 -1.92 -17.01 0.89
CA PRO A 108 -3.12 -16.91 1.74
C PRO A 108 -2.84 -16.27 3.10
N GLU A 109 -3.91 -15.85 3.78
CA GLU A 109 -3.86 -15.32 5.14
C GLU A 109 -4.80 -16.11 6.06
N PRO A 110 -4.29 -16.77 7.15
CA PRO A 110 -2.89 -16.78 7.58
C PRO A 110 -1.97 -17.55 6.61
N LEU A 111 -0.69 -17.16 6.59
CA LEU A 111 0.33 -17.88 5.80
C LEU A 111 0.54 -19.29 6.34
N PRO A 112 0.51 -20.34 5.50
CA PRO A 112 0.76 -21.72 5.92
C PRO A 112 2.07 -21.90 6.70
N SER A 113 2.07 -22.77 7.69
CA SER A 113 3.23 -22.96 8.59
C SER A 113 4.47 -23.54 7.89
N ASP A 114 4.28 -24.19 6.75
CA ASP A 114 5.34 -24.77 5.90
C ASP A 114 5.78 -23.85 4.76
N HIS A 115 5.26 -22.62 4.72
CA HIS A 115 5.59 -21.67 3.66
C HIS A 115 7.07 -21.22 3.75
N PRO A 116 7.83 -21.18 2.62
CA PRO A 116 9.26 -20.86 2.62
C PRO A 116 9.62 -19.52 3.28
N LEU A 117 8.76 -18.50 3.20
CA LEU A 117 9.00 -17.20 3.83
C LEU A 117 9.28 -17.27 5.34
N TRP A 118 8.79 -18.29 6.05
CA TRP A 118 9.07 -18.47 7.48
C TRP A 118 10.54 -18.83 7.75
N SER A 119 11.23 -19.39 6.77
CA SER A 119 12.63 -19.80 6.87
C SER A 119 13.62 -18.71 6.44
N GLU A 120 13.14 -17.60 5.86
CA GLU A 120 13.97 -16.51 5.37
C GLU A 120 14.34 -15.56 6.53
N PRO A 121 15.64 -15.44 6.89
CA PRO A 121 16.06 -14.68 8.08
C PRO A 121 15.83 -13.17 7.95
N ASN A 122 15.74 -12.65 6.72
CA ASN A 122 15.53 -11.24 6.44
C ASN A 122 14.05 -10.92 6.13
N VAL A 123 13.11 -11.83 6.49
CA VAL A 123 11.68 -11.60 6.34
C VAL A 123 11.03 -11.42 7.71
N ILE A 124 10.28 -10.34 7.84
CA ILE A 124 9.47 -10.05 9.03
C ILE A 124 8.01 -10.17 8.64
N ILE A 125 7.23 -10.99 9.35
CA ILE A 125 5.80 -11.15 9.15
C ILE A 125 5.07 -10.74 10.43
N THR A 126 4.10 -9.85 10.31
CA THR A 126 3.20 -9.44 11.39
C THR A 126 1.76 -9.84 11.07
N PRO A 127 0.91 -10.15 12.08
CA PRO A 127 -0.39 -10.75 11.85
C PRO A 127 -1.48 -9.71 11.53
N HIS A 128 -1.33 -8.96 10.43
CA HIS A 128 -2.28 -7.96 9.91
C HIS A 128 -2.71 -6.94 11.00
N ILE A 129 -1.72 -6.29 11.61
CA ILE A 129 -1.92 -5.39 12.76
C ILE A 129 -1.59 -3.92 12.48
N SER A 130 -1.02 -3.60 11.31
CA SER A 130 -0.60 -2.23 10.97
C SER A 130 -1.75 -1.23 10.90
N GLY A 131 -2.97 -1.68 10.62
CA GLY A 131 -4.19 -0.86 10.53
C GLY A 131 -5.17 -1.03 11.68
N ARG A 132 -4.78 -1.71 12.77
CA ARG A 132 -5.68 -1.95 13.92
C ARG A 132 -5.94 -0.69 14.76
N PHE A 133 -6.95 -0.79 15.64
CA PHE A 133 -7.41 0.26 16.57
C PHE A 133 -6.45 0.53 17.73
N SER A 134 -5.16 0.28 17.56
CA SER A 134 -4.12 0.52 18.59
C SER A 134 -3.95 2.00 18.94
N LEU A 135 -4.40 2.90 18.05
CA LEU A 135 -4.48 4.32 18.36
C LEU A 135 -5.93 4.70 18.66
N ALA A 136 -6.21 5.24 19.85
CA ALA A 136 -7.56 5.69 20.25
C ALA A 136 -8.17 6.64 19.20
N LYS A 137 -7.37 7.54 18.64
CA LYS A 137 -7.79 8.44 17.56
C LYS A 137 -8.35 7.73 16.30
N THR A 138 -7.92 6.50 16.03
CA THR A 138 -8.44 5.73 14.88
C THR A 138 -9.90 5.37 15.08
N LEU A 139 -10.26 4.91 16.28
CA LEU A 139 -11.64 4.57 16.60
C LEU A 139 -12.53 5.81 16.57
N ASP A 140 -12.08 6.91 17.17
CA ASP A 140 -12.81 8.18 17.16
C ASP A 140 -13.11 8.65 15.73
N ASN A 141 -12.11 8.64 14.85
CA ASN A 141 -12.28 9.01 13.45
C ASN A 141 -13.29 8.11 12.70
N ILE A 142 -13.29 6.80 12.97
CA ILE A 142 -14.24 5.87 12.36
C ILE A 142 -15.67 6.18 12.86
N VAL A 143 -15.85 6.41 14.13
CA VAL A 143 -17.14 6.77 14.72
C VAL A 143 -17.64 8.09 14.14
N GLU A 144 -16.77 9.11 14.03
CA GLU A 144 -17.12 10.40 13.42
C GLU A 144 -17.58 10.25 11.96
N ILE A 145 -16.84 9.49 11.14
CA ILE A 145 -17.22 9.20 9.75
C ILE A 145 -18.55 8.47 9.68
N PHE A 146 -18.75 7.47 10.56
CA PHE A 146 -20.00 6.71 10.60
C PHE A 146 -21.19 7.63 10.96
N ILE A 147 -21.07 8.43 12.01
CA ILE A 147 -22.13 9.37 12.43
C ILE A 147 -22.43 10.38 11.33
N HIS A 148 -21.41 10.91 10.68
CA HIS A 148 -21.57 11.84 9.55
C HIS A 148 -22.36 11.20 8.42
N ASN A 149 -21.98 10.02 7.98
CA ASN A 149 -22.65 9.30 6.91
C ASN A 149 -24.08 8.86 7.28
N LEU A 150 -24.31 8.51 8.55
CA LEU A 150 -25.67 8.21 9.03
C LEU A 150 -26.59 9.42 8.95
N LYS A 151 -26.10 10.63 9.27
CA LYS A 151 -26.86 11.87 9.12
C LYS A 151 -27.18 12.18 7.67
N LEU A 152 -26.21 12.00 6.75
CA LEU A 152 -26.45 12.17 5.31
C LEU A 152 -27.50 11.18 4.81
N TYR A 153 -27.38 9.92 5.19
CA TYR A 153 -28.35 8.88 4.81
C TYR A 153 -29.75 9.19 5.32
N ALA A 154 -29.90 9.57 6.57
CA ALA A 154 -31.19 9.95 7.18
C ALA A 154 -31.82 11.17 6.50
N ALA A 155 -31.01 12.07 5.93
CA ALA A 155 -31.45 13.24 5.18
C ALA A 155 -31.70 12.95 3.68
N GLY A 156 -31.57 11.69 3.23
CA GLY A 156 -31.71 11.31 1.83
C GLY A 156 -30.59 11.86 0.92
N GLN A 157 -29.44 12.22 1.52
CA GLN A 157 -28.28 12.74 0.82
C GLN A 157 -27.26 11.62 0.50
N PRO A 158 -26.47 11.76 -0.56
CA PRO A 158 -25.38 10.82 -0.85
C PRO A 158 -24.41 10.76 0.32
N VAL A 159 -23.99 9.52 0.69
CA VAL A 159 -22.94 9.30 1.71
C VAL A 159 -21.55 9.58 1.15
N ASP A 160 -20.65 10.03 1.99
CA ASP A 160 -19.26 10.25 1.63
C ASP A 160 -18.47 8.93 1.57
N ASN A 161 -17.40 8.95 0.81
CA ASN A 161 -16.47 7.81 0.65
C ASN A 161 -17.13 6.53 0.12
N GLN A 162 -18.20 6.64 -0.66
CA GLN A 162 -18.87 5.50 -1.26
C GLN A 162 -17.92 4.77 -2.22
N VAL A 163 -17.69 3.49 -1.95
CA VAL A 163 -16.86 2.61 -2.80
C VAL A 163 -17.72 2.06 -3.94
N SER A 164 -17.25 2.24 -5.16
CA SER A 164 -17.86 1.64 -6.35
C SER A 164 -17.73 0.12 -6.31
N ARG A 165 -18.82 -0.59 -6.52
CA ARG A 165 -18.83 -2.07 -6.61
C ARG A 165 -18.10 -2.59 -7.85
N THR A 166 -17.93 -1.76 -8.88
CA THR A 166 -17.29 -2.14 -10.14
C THR A 166 -15.78 -1.85 -10.11
N THR A 167 -15.39 -0.68 -9.58
CA THR A 167 -13.99 -0.26 -9.61
C THR A 167 -13.24 -0.52 -8.30
N HIS A 168 -13.97 -0.86 -7.22
CA HIS A 168 -13.45 -1.03 -5.86
C HIS A 168 -12.72 0.21 -5.29
N TYR A 169 -12.93 1.37 -5.91
CA TYR A 169 -12.42 2.66 -5.44
C TYR A 169 -13.55 3.60 -5.06
N VAL A 170 -13.21 4.63 -4.28
CA VAL A 170 -14.19 5.67 -3.91
C VAL A 170 -14.67 6.37 -5.16
N SER A 171 -16.00 6.39 -5.37
CA SER A 171 -16.65 7.04 -6.50
C SER A 171 -16.63 8.56 -6.31
N GLY A 172 -16.18 9.31 -7.32
CA GLY A 172 -16.49 10.73 -7.46
C GLY A 172 -15.73 11.71 -6.56
N GLY A 173 -14.64 11.32 -5.98
CA GLY A 173 -13.76 12.27 -5.28
C GLY A 173 -13.06 13.22 -6.26
N SER A 174 -13.71 14.29 -6.66
CA SER A 174 -13.05 15.50 -7.17
C SER A 174 -12.28 16.15 -6.01
N GLY A 175 -11.02 15.85 -5.92
CA GLY A 175 -10.14 16.37 -4.89
C GLY A 175 -9.88 15.32 -3.82
N GLY A 176 -8.60 14.92 -3.75
CA GLY A 176 -8.10 14.15 -2.65
C GLY A 176 -8.44 14.82 -1.34
N GLN A 177 -9.58 14.48 -0.76
CA GLN A 177 -9.84 14.78 0.63
C GLN A 177 -8.88 13.95 1.45
N ARG A 178 -7.95 14.65 1.96
CA ARG A 178 -7.09 14.37 3.06
C ARG A 178 -7.76 13.40 4.02
N LEU A 179 -7.23 12.19 4.12
CA LEU A 179 -7.09 11.62 5.43
C LEU A 179 -6.32 12.68 6.22
N VAL A 180 -7.04 13.56 6.86
CA VAL A 180 -6.48 14.50 7.81
C VAL A 180 -6.06 13.66 9.00
N CYS A 181 -4.87 13.09 8.89
CA CYS A 181 -4.11 12.77 10.07
C CYS A 181 -3.66 14.13 10.62
N GLY A 182 -4.61 14.84 11.27
CA GLY A 182 -4.30 15.99 12.08
C GLY A 182 -3.48 15.49 13.25
N MET A 183 -2.20 15.76 13.22
CA MET A 183 -1.40 15.84 14.42
C MET A 183 -1.17 17.34 14.71
N PRO A 184 -1.28 17.74 15.99
CA PRO A 184 -0.84 19.03 16.43
C PRO A 184 0.67 19.16 16.21
#